data_9af000fecc908d63217be071e938dd7b
#
_entry.id   9af000fecc908d63217be071e938dd7b
#
_cell.length_a   1.000
_cell.length_b   1.000
_cell.length_c   1.000
_cell.angle_alpha   90.00
_cell.angle_beta   90.00
_cell.angle_gamma   90.00
#
_symmetry.space_group_name_H-M   'P 1'
#
loop_
_entity.id
_entity.type
_entity.pdbx_description
1 polymer ?
#
loop_
_entity_poly.entity_id
_entity_poly.type
_entity_poly.pdbx_seq_one_letter_code
_entity_poly.pdbx_strand_id
1 'polypeptide(L)'
;MLVTTKEMFEKSMKEGYAIGAFNVNNMEIIQAIVDAAAESKSPVILQASSSAIKYARINYLMKMVQAAVEEHPEVPIAIHLDHGPDFETAKMCIDNGFTSVMIDGSKYDFEENIALTKKVVDYAHSKGVVVEAELGKLAGIEDEVNVDAADAMYTDPAQAQEFVERTGCDSLAIAIGTSHGAYKFKGEAKLRFDILKEVKERIPNTPIVLHGASTVIPELVEMCNQYGGDIPGAKGVPDEILHEASVSGVSKINVDTDLRLAMTAGIRKVFHDEPNAFDPRKYLTPARDLIKETVKHKMIDVFGSSDKI
;
A
#
# COMPACT_ATOMS: atom_id res chain seq x y z
N MET A 1 -9.88 -11.06 -11.48
CA MET A 1 -9.02 -11.13 -12.72
C MET A 1 -7.70 -10.42 -12.46
N LEU A 2 -6.56 -10.98 -12.85
CA LEU A 2 -5.26 -10.31 -12.71
C LEU A 2 -5.09 -9.23 -13.77
N VAL A 3 -4.86 -7.98 -13.35
CA VAL A 3 -4.78 -6.79 -14.20
C VAL A 3 -3.59 -5.89 -13.80
N THR A 4 -3.21 -4.93 -14.66
CA THR A 4 -2.33 -3.83 -14.26
C THR A 4 -3.11 -2.77 -13.49
N THR A 5 -2.43 -1.84 -12.84
CA THR A 5 -3.11 -0.73 -12.15
C THR A 5 -3.62 0.35 -13.11
N LYS A 6 -3.27 0.31 -14.40
CA LYS A 6 -3.58 1.39 -15.36
C LYS A 6 -5.07 1.70 -15.45
N GLU A 7 -5.88 0.72 -15.86
CA GLU A 7 -7.34 0.93 -16.02
C GLU A 7 -8.01 1.22 -14.67
N MET A 8 -7.52 0.59 -13.59
CA MET A 8 -8.00 0.86 -12.24
C MET A 8 -7.80 2.32 -11.85
N PHE A 9 -6.64 2.89 -12.13
CA PHE A 9 -6.32 4.29 -11.82
C PHE A 9 -7.02 5.28 -12.74
N GLU A 10 -7.17 4.98 -14.03
CA GLU A 10 -7.95 5.79 -14.96
C GLU A 10 -9.40 5.97 -14.46
N LYS A 11 -10.02 4.87 -14.00
CA LYS A 11 -11.37 4.90 -13.40
C LYS A 11 -11.37 5.69 -12.09
N SER A 12 -10.42 5.44 -11.19
CA SER A 12 -10.33 6.11 -9.89
C SER A 12 -10.17 7.63 -10.03
N MET A 13 -9.28 8.08 -10.92
CA MET A 13 -9.11 9.52 -11.20
C MET A 13 -10.37 10.18 -11.75
N LYS A 14 -11.11 9.48 -12.60
CA LYS A 14 -12.34 10.00 -13.21
C LYS A 14 -13.49 10.09 -12.20
N GLU A 15 -13.60 9.12 -11.30
CA GLU A 15 -14.73 8.99 -10.38
C GLU A 15 -14.44 9.53 -8.96
N GLY A 16 -13.19 9.91 -8.65
CA GLY A 16 -12.81 10.56 -7.39
C GLY A 16 -12.81 9.61 -6.19
N TYR A 17 -12.13 8.48 -6.28
CA TYR A 17 -11.89 7.55 -5.17
C TYR A 17 -10.45 7.03 -5.20
N ALA A 18 -9.98 6.44 -4.10
CA ALA A 18 -8.68 5.77 -4.07
C ALA A 18 -8.82 4.24 -4.05
N ILE A 19 -7.81 3.54 -4.55
CA ILE A 19 -7.72 2.09 -4.49
C ILE A 19 -6.78 1.71 -3.34
N GLY A 20 -7.24 0.81 -2.48
CA GLY A 20 -6.42 0.28 -1.40
C GLY A 20 -5.33 -0.66 -1.94
N ALA A 21 -4.09 -0.38 -1.56
CA ALA A 21 -2.96 -1.25 -1.78
C ALA A 21 -2.53 -1.87 -0.44
N PHE A 22 -2.77 -3.16 -0.29
CA PHE A 22 -2.64 -3.88 0.97
C PHE A 22 -1.44 -4.82 0.94
N ASN A 23 -0.55 -4.71 1.94
CA ASN A 23 0.65 -5.53 2.03
C ASN A 23 0.32 -6.99 2.36
N VAL A 24 0.92 -7.92 1.61
CA VAL A 24 0.70 -9.36 1.73
C VAL A 24 2.00 -10.12 1.95
N ASN A 25 1.97 -11.10 2.86
CA ASN A 25 3.10 -11.97 3.15
C ASN A 25 2.73 -13.40 3.51
N ASN A 26 1.43 -13.72 3.65
CA ASN A 26 0.93 -15.05 3.96
C ASN A 26 -0.47 -15.29 3.38
N MET A 27 -0.97 -16.50 3.53
CA MET A 27 -2.25 -16.95 2.98
C MET A 27 -3.45 -16.21 3.62
N GLU A 28 -3.43 -16.07 4.94
CA GLU A 28 -4.56 -15.52 5.71
C GLU A 28 -4.82 -14.05 5.35
N ILE A 29 -3.75 -13.27 5.16
CA ILE A 29 -3.85 -11.86 4.74
C ILE A 29 -4.40 -11.77 3.33
N ILE A 30 -3.89 -12.58 2.39
CA ILE A 30 -4.37 -12.59 0.99
C ILE A 30 -5.87 -12.94 0.95
N GLN A 31 -6.29 -14.00 1.62
CA GLN A 31 -7.70 -14.41 1.68
C GLN A 31 -8.57 -13.29 2.25
N ALA A 32 -8.18 -12.71 3.39
CA ALA A 32 -8.95 -11.63 4.02
C ALA A 32 -9.14 -10.43 3.10
N ILE A 33 -8.08 -10.00 2.39
CA ILE A 33 -8.14 -8.85 1.50
C ILE A 33 -9.02 -9.13 0.30
N VAL A 34 -8.88 -10.30 -0.33
CA VAL A 34 -9.63 -10.60 -1.56
C VAL A 34 -11.09 -10.91 -1.25
N ASP A 35 -11.40 -11.59 -0.13
CA ASP A 35 -12.78 -11.75 0.35
C ASP A 35 -13.44 -10.38 0.62
N ALA A 36 -12.71 -9.46 1.26
CA ALA A 36 -13.20 -8.09 1.49
C ALA A 36 -13.46 -7.35 0.17
N ALA A 37 -12.57 -7.48 -0.79
CA ALA A 37 -12.71 -6.87 -2.12
C ALA A 37 -13.92 -7.43 -2.88
N ALA A 38 -14.14 -8.73 -2.83
CA ALA A 38 -15.29 -9.38 -3.47
C ALA A 38 -16.61 -8.94 -2.81
N GLU A 39 -16.69 -8.98 -1.46
CA GLU A 39 -17.88 -8.54 -0.72
C GLU A 39 -18.20 -7.06 -0.92
N SER A 40 -17.17 -6.20 -1.04
CA SER A 40 -17.32 -4.76 -1.27
C SER A 40 -17.43 -4.39 -2.76
N LYS A 41 -17.26 -5.35 -3.67
CA LYS A 41 -17.15 -5.11 -5.11
C LYS A 41 -16.13 -4.01 -5.43
N SER A 42 -14.95 -4.11 -4.84
CA SER A 42 -13.88 -3.14 -4.95
C SER A 42 -12.71 -3.71 -5.76
N PRO A 43 -12.09 -2.95 -6.67
CA PRO A 43 -10.77 -3.31 -7.18
C PRO A 43 -9.75 -3.28 -6.05
N VAL A 44 -8.68 -4.08 -6.16
CA VAL A 44 -7.67 -4.19 -5.09
C VAL A 44 -6.25 -4.36 -5.63
N ILE A 45 -5.28 -3.80 -4.91
CA ILE A 45 -3.85 -4.01 -5.15
C ILE A 45 -3.31 -4.86 -3.99
N LEU A 46 -2.83 -6.06 -4.31
CA LEU A 46 -2.02 -6.87 -3.41
C LEU A 46 -0.57 -6.44 -3.59
N GLN A 47 0.07 -5.93 -2.56
CA GLN A 47 1.45 -5.46 -2.68
C GLN A 47 2.39 -6.23 -1.76
N ALA A 48 3.62 -6.45 -2.21
CA ALA A 48 4.64 -7.16 -1.46
C ALA A 48 5.97 -6.40 -1.53
N SER A 49 6.54 -6.10 -0.36
CA SER A 49 7.90 -5.57 -0.24
C SER A 49 8.94 -6.66 -0.49
N SER A 50 10.20 -6.27 -0.69
CA SER A 50 11.32 -7.19 -0.84
C SER A 50 11.42 -8.16 0.35
N SER A 51 11.19 -7.68 1.57
CA SER A 51 11.21 -8.50 2.79
C SER A 51 10.05 -9.51 2.83
N ALA A 52 8.85 -9.09 2.41
CA ALA A 52 7.67 -9.96 2.29
C ALA A 52 7.88 -11.05 1.24
N ILE A 53 8.45 -10.71 0.06
CA ILE A 53 8.79 -11.66 -0.99
C ILE A 53 9.84 -12.68 -0.51
N LYS A 54 10.86 -12.22 0.22
CA LYS A 54 11.87 -13.11 0.82
C LYS A 54 11.27 -14.05 1.86
N TYR A 55 10.37 -13.55 2.71
CA TYR A 55 9.69 -14.34 3.73
C TYR A 55 8.76 -15.40 3.11
N ALA A 56 7.83 -14.98 2.26
CA ALA A 56 6.85 -15.86 1.62
C ALA A 56 7.45 -16.77 0.55
N ARG A 57 8.58 -16.39 -0.04
CA ARG A 57 9.18 -16.92 -1.28
C ARG A 57 8.27 -16.69 -2.49
N ILE A 58 8.83 -16.09 -3.54
CA ILE A 58 8.07 -15.58 -4.69
C ILE A 58 7.14 -16.62 -5.33
N ASN A 59 7.56 -17.89 -5.43
CA ASN A 59 6.74 -18.95 -6.02
C ASN A 59 5.48 -19.24 -5.20
N TYR A 60 5.57 -19.24 -3.85
CA TYR A 60 4.39 -19.41 -2.99
C TYR A 60 3.49 -18.19 -3.07
N LEU A 61 4.07 -16.99 -2.99
CA LEU A 61 3.31 -15.75 -3.09
C LEU A 61 2.49 -15.71 -4.39
N MET A 62 3.14 -15.94 -5.54
CA MET A 62 2.45 -15.90 -6.83
C MET A 62 1.39 -16.98 -6.99
N LYS A 63 1.60 -18.18 -6.40
CA LYS A 63 0.57 -19.22 -6.41
C LYS A 63 -0.62 -18.91 -5.50
N MET A 64 -0.40 -18.25 -4.37
CA MET A 64 -1.50 -17.76 -3.51
C MET A 64 -2.30 -16.65 -4.21
N VAL A 65 -1.61 -15.70 -4.86
CA VAL A 65 -2.27 -14.67 -5.67
C VAL A 65 -3.06 -15.27 -6.82
N GLN A 66 -2.48 -16.26 -7.53
CA GLN A 66 -3.19 -16.97 -8.61
C GLN A 66 -4.45 -17.67 -8.08
N ALA A 67 -4.37 -18.36 -6.94
CA ALA A 67 -5.52 -19.01 -6.32
C ALA A 67 -6.61 -17.98 -5.98
N ALA A 68 -6.25 -16.82 -5.40
CA ALA A 68 -7.21 -15.76 -5.10
C ALA A 68 -7.90 -15.20 -6.36
N VAL A 69 -7.17 -15.06 -7.48
CA VAL A 69 -7.74 -14.65 -8.78
C VAL A 69 -8.69 -15.70 -9.34
N GLU A 70 -8.39 -16.98 -9.15
CA GLU A 70 -9.25 -18.09 -9.61
C GLU A 70 -10.54 -18.20 -8.75
N GLU A 71 -10.45 -17.91 -7.45
CA GLU A 71 -11.58 -17.95 -6.52
C GLU A 71 -12.53 -16.75 -6.72
N HIS A 72 -11.98 -15.57 -7.05
CA HIS A 72 -12.73 -14.32 -7.27
C HIS A 72 -12.43 -13.71 -8.65
N PRO A 73 -12.87 -14.34 -9.74
CA PRO A 73 -12.56 -13.90 -11.11
C PRO A 73 -13.19 -12.55 -11.47
N GLU A 74 -14.22 -12.13 -10.73
CA GLU A 74 -14.90 -10.84 -10.89
C GLU A 74 -14.10 -9.67 -10.33
N VAL A 75 -13.21 -9.90 -9.36
CA VAL A 75 -12.43 -8.84 -8.72
C VAL A 75 -11.21 -8.50 -9.58
N PRO A 76 -11.04 -7.23 -9.99
CA PRO A 76 -9.79 -6.76 -10.58
C PRO A 76 -8.69 -6.71 -9.51
N ILE A 77 -7.67 -7.56 -9.65
CA ILE A 77 -6.54 -7.68 -8.72
C ILE A 77 -5.25 -7.30 -9.46
N ALA A 78 -4.49 -6.35 -8.91
CA ALA A 78 -3.11 -6.12 -9.33
C ALA A 78 -2.15 -6.68 -8.28
N ILE A 79 -1.06 -7.31 -8.74
CA ILE A 79 0.07 -7.67 -7.85
C ILE A 79 1.21 -6.68 -8.07
N HIS A 80 1.66 -6.05 -7.00
CA HIS A 80 2.55 -4.91 -7.01
C HIS A 80 3.79 -5.12 -6.12
N LEU A 81 4.99 -4.79 -6.64
CA LEU A 81 6.19 -4.67 -5.83
C LEU A 81 6.14 -3.33 -5.09
N ASP A 82 6.18 -3.38 -3.76
CA ASP A 82 6.19 -2.23 -2.88
C ASP A 82 7.65 -1.89 -2.49
N HIS A 83 8.03 -0.61 -2.60
CA HIS A 83 9.39 -0.12 -2.31
C HIS A 83 10.52 -0.96 -2.91
N GLY A 84 10.49 -1.17 -4.23
CA GLY A 84 11.58 -1.85 -4.95
C GLY A 84 12.90 -1.10 -4.79
N PRO A 85 13.96 -1.70 -4.18
CA PRO A 85 15.18 -0.99 -3.82
C PRO A 85 16.13 -0.77 -5.00
N ASP A 86 15.97 -1.56 -6.07
CA ASP A 86 16.87 -1.58 -7.23
C ASP A 86 16.22 -2.21 -8.47
N PHE A 87 16.90 -2.06 -9.59
CA PHE A 87 16.45 -2.61 -10.88
C PHE A 87 16.34 -4.15 -10.89
N GLU A 88 17.25 -4.86 -10.25
CA GLU A 88 17.27 -6.33 -10.29
C GLU A 88 16.07 -6.91 -9.54
N THR A 89 15.68 -6.29 -8.44
CA THR A 89 14.47 -6.66 -7.70
C THR A 89 13.21 -6.38 -8.51
N ALA A 90 13.08 -5.21 -9.12
CA ALA A 90 11.96 -4.88 -10.00
C ALA A 90 11.88 -5.85 -11.19
N LYS A 91 13.02 -6.11 -11.85
CA LYS A 91 13.14 -7.07 -12.95
C LYS A 91 12.71 -8.48 -12.52
N MET A 92 13.17 -8.96 -11.36
CA MET A 92 12.81 -10.25 -10.81
C MET A 92 11.29 -10.37 -10.61
N CYS A 93 10.64 -9.33 -10.06
CA CYS A 93 9.19 -9.31 -9.88
C CYS A 93 8.45 -9.33 -11.22
N ILE A 94 8.86 -8.52 -12.20
CA ILE A 94 8.28 -8.47 -13.54
C ILE A 94 8.39 -9.86 -14.22
N ASP A 95 9.56 -10.47 -14.17
CA ASP A 95 9.80 -11.78 -14.80
C ASP A 95 9.02 -12.92 -14.12
N ASN A 96 8.55 -12.72 -12.88
CA ASN A 96 7.71 -13.67 -12.15
C ASN A 96 6.21 -13.34 -12.21
N GLY A 97 5.78 -12.37 -13.03
CA GLY A 97 4.39 -12.13 -13.34
C GLY A 97 3.71 -11.04 -12.47
N PHE A 98 4.48 -10.20 -11.80
CA PHE A 98 3.93 -8.98 -11.21
C PHE A 98 3.38 -8.07 -12.32
N THR A 99 2.21 -7.49 -12.08
CA THR A 99 1.52 -6.64 -13.06
C THR A 99 1.82 -5.16 -12.86
N SER A 100 2.43 -4.82 -11.73
CA SER A 100 2.86 -3.48 -11.36
C SER A 100 4.11 -3.58 -10.48
N VAL A 101 5.02 -2.64 -10.60
CA VAL A 101 6.20 -2.54 -9.74
C VAL A 101 6.44 -1.11 -9.32
N MET A 102 6.89 -0.89 -8.09
CA MET A 102 7.45 0.39 -7.67
C MET A 102 8.97 0.32 -7.65
N ILE A 103 9.59 1.40 -8.10
CA ILE A 103 11.02 1.66 -7.88
C ILE A 103 11.18 2.86 -6.96
N ASP A 104 11.81 2.65 -5.81
CA ASP A 104 12.07 3.68 -4.82
C ASP A 104 13.48 4.23 -4.96
N GLY A 105 13.58 5.32 -5.70
CA GLY A 105 14.81 6.09 -5.87
C GLY A 105 14.91 7.32 -4.95
N SER A 106 13.99 7.49 -4.00
CA SER A 106 13.88 8.70 -3.14
C SER A 106 15.13 8.97 -2.26
N LYS A 107 15.95 7.95 -2.03
CA LYS A 107 17.22 8.04 -1.32
C LYS A 107 18.35 8.66 -2.14
N TYR A 108 18.25 8.65 -3.46
CA TYR A 108 19.26 9.19 -4.38
C TYR A 108 18.98 10.66 -4.70
N ASP A 109 19.91 11.32 -5.38
CA ASP A 109 19.63 12.64 -5.93
C ASP A 109 18.65 12.58 -7.09
N PHE A 110 18.15 13.74 -7.53
CA PHE A 110 17.09 13.85 -8.52
C PHE A 110 17.45 13.18 -9.86
N GLU A 111 18.68 13.40 -10.34
CA GLU A 111 19.16 12.84 -11.62
C GLU A 111 19.38 11.33 -11.55
N GLU A 112 19.92 10.85 -10.44
CA GLU A 112 20.08 9.41 -10.19
C GLU A 112 18.73 8.70 -10.07
N ASN A 113 17.74 9.32 -9.37
CA ASN A 113 16.38 8.79 -9.27
C ASN A 113 15.73 8.71 -10.66
N ILE A 114 15.84 9.75 -11.48
CA ILE A 114 15.34 9.73 -12.87
C ILE A 114 16.00 8.60 -13.67
N ALA A 115 17.32 8.48 -13.61
CA ALA A 115 18.04 7.46 -14.38
C ALA A 115 17.63 6.03 -13.98
N LEU A 116 17.50 5.77 -12.67
CA LEU A 116 17.07 4.49 -12.12
C LEU A 116 15.61 4.19 -12.53
N THR A 117 14.71 5.14 -12.30
CA THR A 117 13.28 5.01 -12.64
C THR A 117 13.09 4.74 -14.12
N LYS A 118 13.74 5.52 -14.99
CA LYS A 118 13.64 5.33 -16.44
C LYS A 118 14.12 3.94 -16.86
N LYS A 119 15.21 3.44 -16.29
CA LYS A 119 15.70 2.08 -16.58
C LYS A 119 14.66 1.01 -16.24
N VAL A 120 13.94 1.17 -15.12
CA VAL A 120 12.87 0.24 -14.74
C VAL A 120 11.66 0.39 -15.66
N VAL A 121 11.26 1.62 -15.99
CA VAL A 121 10.15 1.91 -16.91
C VAL A 121 10.38 1.28 -18.27
N ASP A 122 11.56 1.49 -18.86
CA ASP A 122 11.90 0.94 -20.19
C ASP A 122 11.80 -0.61 -20.20
N TYR A 123 12.23 -1.26 -19.12
CA TYR A 123 12.12 -2.71 -19.00
C TYR A 123 10.68 -3.17 -18.77
N ALA A 124 9.98 -2.57 -17.82
CA ALA A 124 8.61 -2.92 -17.43
C ALA A 124 7.62 -2.75 -18.60
N HIS A 125 7.69 -1.61 -19.30
CA HIS A 125 6.83 -1.33 -20.45
C HIS A 125 7.06 -2.32 -21.60
N SER A 126 8.30 -2.82 -21.81
CA SER A 126 8.57 -3.87 -22.78
C SER A 126 7.86 -5.19 -22.48
N LYS A 127 7.40 -5.39 -21.24
CA LYS A 127 6.67 -6.55 -20.73
C LYS A 127 5.18 -6.28 -20.47
N GLY A 128 4.69 -5.06 -20.72
CA GLY A 128 3.31 -4.67 -20.44
C GLY A 128 3.01 -4.47 -18.95
N VAL A 129 4.04 -4.23 -18.12
CA VAL A 129 3.95 -3.96 -16.69
C VAL A 129 4.06 -2.46 -16.44
N VAL A 130 3.28 -1.93 -15.51
CA VAL A 130 3.27 -0.51 -15.13
C VAL A 130 4.22 -0.23 -13.97
N VAL A 131 4.70 1.02 -13.90
CA VAL A 131 5.72 1.44 -12.92
C VAL A 131 5.23 2.60 -12.08
N GLU A 132 5.28 2.42 -10.76
CA GLU A 132 5.19 3.48 -9.77
C GLU A 132 6.59 3.97 -9.42
N ALA A 133 6.74 5.28 -9.22
CA ALA A 133 7.99 5.86 -8.72
C ALA A 133 7.70 6.76 -7.52
N GLU A 134 8.75 7.19 -6.80
CA GLU A 134 8.63 8.06 -5.64
C GLU A 134 9.49 9.31 -5.76
N LEU A 135 8.89 10.46 -5.38
CA LEU A 135 9.58 11.74 -5.28
C LEU A 135 9.24 12.44 -3.96
N GLY A 136 10.27 12.92 -3.29
CA GLY A 136 10.21 13.36 -1.89
C GLY A 136 10.76 12.27 -0.98
N LYS A 137 10.79 12.51 0.34
CA LYS A 137 11.27 11.54 1.33
C LYS A 137 10.29 11.48 2.50
N LEU A 138 9.69 10.33 2.71
CA LEU A 138 8.86 10.07 3.87
C LEU A 138 9.73 9.67 5.07
N ALA A 139 9.44 10.24 6.25
CA ALA A 139 10.05 9.79 7.50
C ALA A 139 9.50 8.45 7.96
N GLY A 140 10.21 7.79 8.88
CA GLY A 140 9.75 6.58 9.58
C GLY A 140 10.43 5.30 9.13
N ILE A 141 9.97 4.19 9.67
CA ILE A 141 10.54 2.84 9.43
C ILE A 141 9.44 1.96 8.85
N GLU A 142 9.69 1.39 7.67
CA GLU A 142 8.87 0.37 7.05
C GLU A 142 9.78 -0.64 6.35
N ASP A 143 9.75 -1.88 6.82
CA ASP A 143 10.60 -2.97 6.35
C ASP A 143 12.10 -2.57 6.26
N GLU A 144 12.63 -2.40 5.04
CA GLU A 144 14.04 -2.01 4.79
C GLU A 144 14.22 -0.48 4.65
N VAL A 145 13.13 0.30 4.63
CA VAL A 145 13.15 1.77 4.54
C VAL A 145 13.24 2.36 5.95
N ASN A 146 14.25 3.18 6.20
CA ASN A 146 14.43 3.90 7.46
C ASN A 146 14.92 5.32 7.18
N VAL A 147 14.07 6.31 7.42
CA VAL A 147 14.34 7.73 7.20
C VAL A 147 14.08 8.52 8.47
N ASP A 148 15.08 9.24 8.96
CA ASP A 148 14.93 10.13 10.10
C ASP A 148 13.98 11.31 9.77
N ALA A 149 13.23 11.76 10.76
CA ALA A 149 12.28 12.87 10.58
C ALA A 149 12.97 14.19 10.12
N ALA A 150 14.26 14.35 10.41
CA ALA A 150 15.05 15.49 9.96
C ALA A 150 15.39 15.42 8.46
N ASP A 151 15.38 14.24 7.87
CA ASP A 151 15.71 13.99 6.46
C ASP A 151 14.45 13.90 5.57
N ALA A 152 13.25 14.00 6.16
CA ALA A 152 11.99 14.01 5.42
C ALA A 152 11.86 15.28 4.57
N MET A 153 11.44 15.11 3.32
CA MET A 153 11.28 16.21 2.37
C MET A 153 9.94 16.10 1.64
N TYR A 154 9.17 17.19 1.66
CA TYR A 154 7.97 17.28 0.82
C TYR A 154 8.33 17.24 -0.66
N THR A 155 7.42 16.70 -1.47
CA THR A 155 7.55 16.71 -2.92
C THR A 155 7.43 18.14 -3.45
N ASP A 156 8.39 18.57 -4.27
CA ASP A 156 8.30 19.81 -5.05
C ASP A 156 7.43 19.57 -6.30
N PRO A 157 6.34 20.34 -6.50
CA PRO A 157 5.43 20.13 -7.63
C PRO A 157 6.06 20.36 -9.00
N ALA A 158 7.05 21.26 -9.13
CA ALA A 158 7.73 21.48 -10.40
C ALA A 158 8.68 20.31 -10.73
N GLN A 159 9.37 19.81 -9.72
CA GLN A 159 10.18 18.59 -9.88
C GLN A 159 9.31 17.37 -10.20
N ALA A 160 8.11 17.26 -9.62
CA ALA A 160 7.18 16.17 -9.93
C ALA A 160 6.80 16.16 -11.42
N GLN A 161 6.54 17.32 -12.02
CA GLN A 161 6.26 17.44 -13.44
C GLN A 161 7.46 16.99 -14.29
N GLU A 162 8.65 17.55 -14.03
CA GLU A 162 9.88 17.21 -14.75
C GLU A 162 10.20 15.70 -14.61
N PHE A 163 10.04 15.15 -13.40
CA PHE A 163 10.29 13.74 -13.12
C PHE A 163 9.41 12.82 -13.97
N VAL A 164 8.09 13.05 -13.99
CA VAL A 164 7.14 12.25 -14.77
C VAL A 164 7.43 12.36 -16.26
N GLU A 165 7.67 13.57 -16.77
CA GLU A 165 8.00 13.80 -18.18
C GLU A 165 9.28 13.08 -18.63
N ARG A 166 10.30 13.05 -17.78
CA ARG A 166 11.60 12.45 -18.09
C ARG A 166 11.66 10.94 -17.89
N THR A 167 10.92 10.42 -16.92
CA THR A 167 10.92 8.98 -16.58
C THR A 167 9.88 8.20 -17.34
N GLY A 168 8.70 8.79 -17.59
CA GLY A 168 7.54 8.12 -18.15
C GLY A 168 6.90 7.10 -17.20
N CYS A 169 7.06 7.26 -15.86
CA CYS A 169 6.40 6.40 -14.88
C CYS A 169 4.87 6.53 -14.97
N ASP A 170 4.16 5.46 -14.62
CA ASP A 170 2.70 5.36 -14.77
C ASP A 170 1.94 5.91 -13.56
N SER A 171 2.59 6.03 -12.40
CA SER A 171 2.05 6.67 -11.19
C SER A 171 3.18 7.22 -10.34
N LEU A 172 2.87 8.21 -9.49
CA LEU A 172 3.86 8.89 -8.66
C LEU A 172 3.43 8.90 -7.19
N ALA A 173 4.26 8.32 -6.33
CA ALA A 173 4.17 8.48 -4.89
C ALA A 173 4.78 9.82 -4.49
N ILE A 174 4.04 10.58 -3.67
CA ILE A 174 4.42 11.91 -3.22
C ILE A 174 4.48 12.02 -1.70
N ALA A 175 5.41 12.80 -1.19
CA ALA A 175 5.55 13.12 0.21
C ALA A 175 4.78 14.40 0.55
N ILE A 176 3.67 14.27 1.23
CA ILE A 176 2.82 15.39 1.66
C ILE A 176 2.58 15.43 3.18
N GLY A 177 3.40 14.70 3.95
CA GLY A 177 3.34 14.72 5.42
C GLY A 177 2.90 13.41 6.07
N THR A 178 2.73 12.32 5.31
CA THR A 178 2.61 10.97 5.86
C THR A 178 3.97 10.45 6.33
N SER A 179 3.97 9.37 7.11
CA SER A 179 5.18 8.74 7.66
C SER A 179 4.99 7.24 7.78
N HIS A 180 6.04 6.47 7.59
CA HIS A 180 6.03 5.02 7.71
C HIS A 180 5.93 4.53 9.17
N GLY A 181 5.47 3.28 9.37
CA GLY A 181 5.40 2.62 10.68
C GLY A 181 4.17 2.99 11.52
N ALA A 182 4.16 2.54 12.78
CA ALA A 182 3.03 2.69 13.71
C ALA A 182 3.07 3.99 14.54
N TYR A 183 4.14 4.77 14.48
CA TYR A 183 4.36 5.99 15.27
C TYR A 183 4.54 7.19 14.36
N LYS A 184 3.51 7.49 13.55
CA LYS A 184 3.61 8.44 12.45
C LYS A 184 3.71 9.91 12.88
N PHE A 185 3.08 10.27 14.01
CA PHE A 185 2.98 11.67 14.43
C PHE A 185 3.21 11.83 15.93
N LYS A 186 3.98 12.86 16.32
CA LYS A 186 4.10 13.31 17.71
C LYS A 186 2.95 14.24 18.14
N GLY A 187 2.10 14.67 17.21
CA GLY A 187 0.98 15.60 17.39
C GLY A 187 -0.21 15.25 16.49
N GLU A 188 -0.91 16.27 15.98
CA GLU A 188 -1.97 16.09 14.99
C GLU A 188 -1.40 15.77 13.62
N ALA A 189 -2.02 14.83 12.92
CA ALA A 189 -1.70 14.54 11.51
C ALA A 189 -2.12 15.73 10.63
N LYS A 190 -1.19 16.26 9.85
CA LYS A 190 -1.47 17.35 8.91
C LYS A 190 -0.86 17.03 7.56
N LEU A 191 -1.72 16.77 6.58
CA LEU A 191 -1.28 16.58 5.20
C LEU A 191 -1.27 17.93 4.46
N ARG A 192 -0.31 18.10 3.57
CA ARG A 192 -0.14 19.26 2.70
C ARG A 192 -1.00 19.11 1.44
N PHE A 193 -2.31 19.31 1.59
CA PHE A 193 -3.26 19.28 0.46
C PHE A 193 -3.00 20.38 -0.57
N ASP A 194 -2.33 21.46 -0.18
CA ASP A 194 -1.85 22.48 -1.11
C ASP A 194 -0.81 21.92 -2.10
N ILE A 195 0.13 21.08 -1.63
CA ILE A 195 1.09 20.37 -2.49
C ILE A 195 0.38 19.36 -3.39
N LEU A 196 -0.54 18.54 -2.84
CA LEU A 196 -1.32 17.58 -3.62
C LEU A 196 -2.06 18.27 -4.77
N LYS A 197 -2.70 19.40 -4.49
CA LYS A 197 -3.43 20.19 -5.48
C LYS A 197 -2.49 20.68 -6.59
N GLU A 198 -1.36 21.30 -6.24
CA GLU A 198 -0.41 21.84 -7.21
C GLU A 198 0.22 20.72 -8.06
N VAL A 199 0.58 19.58 -7.45
CA VAL A 199 1.08 18.42 -8.19
C VAL A 199 0.05 17.94 -9.22
N LYS A 200 -1.23 17.80 -8.81
CA LYS A 200 -2.30 17.39 -9.74
C LYS A 200 -2.54 18.37 -10.88
N GLU A 201 -2.44 19.68 -10.63
CA GLU A 201 -2.56 20.70 -11.68
C GLU A 201 -1.43 20.58 -12.71
N ARG A 202 -0.21 20.19 -12.28
CA ARG A 202 0.95 20.01 -13.16
C ARG A 202 0.98 18.68 -13.91
N ILE A 203 0.54 17.61 -13.26
CA ILE A 203 0.52 16.25 -13.85
C ILE A 203 -0.89 15.63 -13.81
N PRO A 204 -1.89 16.26 -14.47
CA PRO A 204 -3.31 15.91 -14.32
C PRO A 204 -3.66 14.48 -14.77
N ASN A 205 -2.81 13.87 -15.58
CA ASN A 205 -3.02 12.53 -16.14
C ASN A 205 -2.22 11.44 -15.41
N THR A 206 -1.43 11.80 -14.39
CA THR A 206 -0.62 10.85 -13.62
C THR A 206 -1.33 10.54 -12.30
N PRO A 207 -1.64 9.26 -12.02
CA PRO A 207 -2.18 8.84 -10.74
C PRO A 207 -1.23 9.17 -9.59
N ILE A 208 -1.77 9.71 -8.51
CA ILE A 208 -1.01 10.06 -7.31
C ILE A 208 -1.19 8.98 -6.25
N VAL A 209 -0.09 8.64 -5.58
CA VAL A 209 -0.02 7.59 -4.57
C VAL A 209 0.39 8.17 -3.22
N LEU A 210 -0.21 7.68 -2.13
CA LEU A 210 0.19 7.96 -0.75
C LEU A 210 0.76 6.70 -0.08
N HIS A 211 2.01 6.81 0.35
CA HIS A 211 2.69 5.88 1.25
C HIS A 211 2.60 6.34 2.70
N GLY A 212 2.94 5.47 3.65
CA GLY A 212 2.92 5.79 5.06
C GLY A 212 1.53 6.20 5.59
N ALA A 213 0.45 5.70 5.01
CA ALA A 213 -0.90 6.20 5.19
C ALA A 213 -1.82 5.30 6.06
N SER A 214 -1.30 4.25 6.73
CA SER A 214 -2.12 3.44 7.65
C SER A 214 -2.68 4.31 8.78
N THR A 215 -3.93 4.05 9.17
CA THR A 215 -4.63 4.76 10.24
C THR A 215 -4.05 4.43 11.61
N VAL A 216 -3.45 3.22 11.75
CA VAL A 216 -3.05 2.69 13.07
C VAL A 216 -4.26 2.69 14.01
N ILE A 217 -5.27 1.90 13.62
CA ILE A 217 -6.62 1.90 14.21
C ILE A 217 -6.54 1.78 15.73
N PRO A 218 -7.05 2.80 16.49
CA PRO A 218 -6.88 2.84 17.94
C PRO A 218 -7.44 1.62 18.66
N GLU A 219 -8.58 1.08 18.20
CA GLU A 219 -9.23 -0.08 18.78
C GLU A 219 -8.37 -1.35 18.64
N LEU A 220 -7.63 -1.48 17.53
CA LEU A 220 -6.70 -2.60 17.32
C LEU A 220 -5.45 -2.47 18.20
N VAL A 221 -4.94 -1.24 18.38
CA VAL A 221 -3.84 -0.95 19.30
C VAL A 221 -4.24 -1.28 20.73
N GLU A 222 -5.42 -0.83 21.16
CA GLU A 222 -5.98 -1.10 22.48
C GLU A 222 -6.14 -2.62 22.70
N MET A 223 -6.72 -3.32 21.72
CA MET A 223 -6.88 -4.78 21.77
C MET A 223 -5.52 -5.49 21.88
N CYS A 224 -4.51 -5.09 21.08
CA CYS A 224 -3.17 -5.64 21.19
C CYS A 224 -2.60 -5.47 22.60
N ASN A 225 -2.71 -4.26 23.17
CA ASN A 225 -2.16 -3.95 24.51
C ASN A 225 -2.94 -4.66 25.61
N GLN A 226 -4.26 -4.72 25.53
CA GLN A 226 -5.13 -5.43 26.48
C GLN A 226 -4.75 -6.92 26.58
N TYR A 227 -4.39 -7.55 25.47
CA TYR A 227 -4.07 -8.98 25.42
C TYR A 227 -2.57 -9.26 25.40
N GLY A 228 -1.78 -8.45 26.14
CA GLY A 228 -0.36 -8.71 26.40
C GLY A 228 0.61 -8.15 25.36
N GLY A 229 0.16 -7.19 24.55
CA GLY A 229 1.05 -6.37 23.72
C GLY A 229 1.67 -5.21 24.51
N ASP A 230 2.64 -4.55 23.88
CA ASP A 230 3.28 -3.33 24.38
C ASP A 230 3.60 -2.38 23.21
N ILE A 231 2.55 -1.71 22.71
CA ILE A 231 2.63 -0.73 21.61
C ILE A 231 2.00 0.60 22.03
N PRO A 232 2.48 1.23 23.12
CA PRO A 232 1.89 2.45 23.65
C PRO A 232 2.13 3.62 22.68
N GLY A 233 1.10 4.46 22.51
CA GLY A 233 1.23 5.69 21.74
C GLY A 233 1.32 5.53 20.22
N ALA A 234 1.08 4.32 19.70
CA ALA A 234 0.95 4.10 18.26
C ALA A 234 -0.18 4.95 17.69
N LYS A 235 0.09 5.70 16.61
CA LYS A 235 -0.85 6.65 15.99
C LYS A 235 -0.54 6.84 14.51
N GLY A 236 -1.56 6.81 13.69
CA GLY A 236 -1.47 6.98 12.25
C GLY A 236 -2.28 8.15 11.70
N VAL A 237 -2.64 8.07 10.42
CA VAL A 237 -3.42 9.09 9.73
C VAL A 237 -4.91 8.83 9.97
N PRO A 238 -5.70 9.80 10.48
CA PRO A 238 -7.14 9.64 10.65
C PRO A 238 -7.87 9.28 9.35
N ASP A 239 -8.92 8.48 9.45
CA ASP A 239 -9.72 8.03 8.29
C ASP A 239 -10.33 9.21 7.52
N GLU A 240 -10.75 10.27 8.21
CA GLU A 240 -11.31 11.47 7.60
C GLU A 240 -10.29 12.19 6.70
N ILE A 241 -9.02 12.22 7.10
CA ILE A 241 -7.93 12.81 6.31
C ILE A 241 -7.63 11.93 5.09
N LEU A 242 -7.66 10.62 5.23
CA LEU A 242 -7.48 9.69 4.10
C LEU A 242 -8.67 9.76 3.13
N HIS A 243 -9.88 9.90 3.64
CA HIS A 243 -11.06 10.13 2.81
C HIS A 243 -10.93 11.44 2.02
N GLU A 244 -10.54 12.53 2.69
CA GLU A 244 -10.26 13.82 2.03
C GLU A 244 -9.19 13.68 0.95
N ALA A 245 -8.11 12.93 1.20
CA ALA A 245 -7.07 12.67 0.20
C ALA A 245 -7.62 11.90 -1.01
N SER A 246 -8.47 10.87 -0.77
CA SER A 246 -9.09 10.07 -1.83
C SER A 246 -9.94 10.94 -2.75
N VAL A 247 -10.84 11.76 -2.20
CA VAL A 247 -11.71 12.64 -3.01
C VAL A 247 -10.95 13.84 -3.61
N SER A 248 -9.81 14.21 -3.03
CA SER A 248 -8.91 15.25 -3.55
C SER A 248 -8.00 14.76 -4.69
N GLY A 249 -8.06 13.45 -5.01
CA GLY A 249 -7.47 12.88 -6.22
C GLY A 249 -6.23 12.05 -6.02
N VAL A 250 -6.04 11.51 -4.84
CA VAL A 250 -5.15 10.36 -4.63
C VAL A 250 -5.81 9.12 -5.24
N SER A 251 -5.07 8.35 -6.01
CA SER A 251 -5.56 7.16 -6.72
C SER A 251 -5.21 5.84 -6.02
N LYS A 252 -4.16 5.83 -5.18
CA LYS A 252 -3.71 4.65 -4.42
C LYS A 252 -3.31 5.05 -3.01
N ILE A 253 -3.71 4.26 -2.03
CA ILE A 253 -3.31 4.43 -0.62
C ILE A 253 -2.78 3.11 -0.08
N ASN A 254 -1.54 3.14 0.44
CA ASN A 254 -0.88 1.98 1.01
C ASN A 254 -1.33 1.70 2.44
N VAL A 255 -1.63 0.44 2.74
CA VAL A 255 -2.05 -0.05 4.06
C VAL A 255 -1.28 -1.31 4.42
N ASP A 256 -0.45 -1.23 5.47
CA ASP A 256 0.26 -2.37 6.03
C ASP A 256 0.05 -2.47 7.55
N THR A 257 0.37 -1.43 8.30
CA THR A 257 0.34 -1.45 9.77
C THR A 257 -1.03 -1.87 10.32
N ASP A 258 -2.14 -1.44 9.70
CA ASP A 258 -3.50 -1.82 10.13
C ASP A 258 -3.74 -3.34 10.02
N LEU A 259 -3.20 -3.98 8.96
CA LEU A 259 -3.31 -5.43 8.75
C LEU A 259 -2.48 -6.21 9.78
N ARG A 260 -1.25 -5.72 10.06
CA ARG A 260 -0.37 -6.30 11.09
C ARG A 260 -1.02 -6.22 12.48
N LEU A 261 -1.63 -5.07 12.80
CA LEU A 261 -2.37 -4.88 14.06
C LEU A 261 -3.58 -5.81 14.15
N ALA A 262 -4.40 -5.90 13.11
CA ALA A 262 -5.57 -6.76 13.07
C ALA A 262 -5.18 -8.24 13.27
N MET A 263 -4.16 -8.72 12.55
CA MET A 263 -3.63 -10.07 12.71
C MET A 263 -3.18 -10.32 14.17
N THR A 264 -2.35 -9.40 14.69
CA THR A 264 -1.79 -9.53 16.04
C THR A 264 -2.85 -9.49 17.12
N ALA A 265 -3.82 -8.57 17.03
CA ALA A 265 -4.92 -8.42 17.97
C ALA A 265 -5.80 -9.67 18.00
N GLY A 266 -6.17 -10.20 16.81
CA GLY A 266 -6.98 -11.42 16.72
C GLY A 266 -6.31 -12.64 17.34
N ILE A 267 -5.02 -12.86 17.04
CA ILE A 267 -4.24 -13.98 17.62
C ILE A 267 -4.11 -13.83 19.14
N ARG A 268 -3.72 -12.65 19.62
CA ARG A 268 -3.55 -12.38 21.06
C ARG A 268 -4.84 -12.58 21.84
N LYS A 269 -5.96 -12.12 21.29
CA LYS A 269 -7.27 -12.32 21.91
C LYS A 269 -7.58 -13.81 22.10
N VAL A 270 -7.35 -14.64 21.08
CA VAL A 270 -7.60 -16.08 21.20
C VAL A 270 -6.72 -16.71 22.27
N PHE A 271 -5.42 -16.40 22.32
CA PHE A 271 -4.53 -16.97 23.33
C PHE A 271 -4.83 -16.49 24.76
N HIS A 272 -5.44 -15.30 24.90
CA HIS A 272 -5.93 -14.81 26.18
C HIS A 272 -7.20 -15.57 26.62
N ASP A 273 -8.19 -15.67 25.72
CA ASP A 273 -9.50 -16.24 26.03
C ASP A 273 -9.45 -17.77 26.11
N GLU A 274 -8.62 -18.41 25.29
CA GLU A 274 -8.40 -19.85 25.21
C GLU A 274 -6.89 -20.19 25.36
N PRO A 275 -6.30 -20.11 26.54
CA PRO A 275 -4.84 -20.32 26.74
C PRO A 275 -4.30 -21.68 26.28
N ASN A 276 -5.19 -22.66 26.11
CA ASN A 276 -4.88 -23.99 25.62
C ASN A 276 -5.08 -24.16 24.11
N ALA A 277 -5.41 -23.10 23.39
CA ALA A 277 -5.52 -23.14 21.93
C ALA A 277 -4.13 -23.31 21.28
N PHE A 278 -3.93 -24.41 20.53
CA PHE A 278 -2.68 -24.70 19.83
C PHE A 278 -2.89 -25.08 18.34
N ASP A 279 -4.14 -25.20 17.90
CA ASP A 279 -4.46 -25.41 16.48
C ASP A 279 -4.40 -24.07 15.74
N PRO A 280 -3.50 -23.91 14.72
CA PRO A 280 -3.41 -22.66 13.94
C PRO A 280 -4.74 -22.18 13.39
N ARG A 281 -5.63 -23.06 12.98
CA ARG A 281 -6.95 -22.70 12.44
C ARG A 281 -7.81 -21.96 13.47
N LYS A 282 -7.64 -22.25 14.76
CA LYS A 282 -8.39 -21.61 15.85
C LYS A 282 -8.01 -20.16 16.06
N TYR A 283 -6.73 -19.81 15.94
CA TYR A 283 -6.27 -18.45 16.19
C TYR A 283 -6.03 -17.64 14.91
N LEU A 284 -5.78 -18.28 13.76
CA LEU A 284 -5.63 -17.57 12.49
C LEU A 284 -6.98 -17.21 11.85
N THR A 285 -8.04 -18.01 12.06
CA THR A 285 -9.38 -17.69 11.52
C THR A 285 -9.93 -16.38 12.07
N PRO A 286 -10.03 -16.14 13.38
CA PRO A 286 -10.48 -14.86 13.92
C PRO A 286 -9.58 -13.68 13.53
N ALA A 287 -8.27 -13.92 13.40
CA ALA A 287 -7.34 -12.90 12.92
C ALA A 287 -7.60 -12.52 11.46
N ARG A 288 -7.85 -13.50 10.59
CA ARG A 288 -8.24 -13.29 9.19
C ARG A 288 -9.56 -12.51 9.08
N ASP A 289 -10.55 -12.88 9.88
CA ASP A 289 -11.85 -12.21 9.89
C ASP A 289 -11.70 -10.72 10.31
N LEU A 290 -10.86 -10.43 11.30
CA LEU A 290 -10.59 -9.07 11.73
C LEU A 290 -9.86 -8.25 10.65
N ILE A 291 -8.93 -8.85 9.91
CA ILE A 291 -8.29 -8.22 8.74
C ILE A 291 -9.35 -7.92 7.68
N LYS A 292 -10.23 -8.88 7.36
CA LYS A 292 -11.29 -8.70 6.37
C LYS A 292 -12.18 -7.50 6.70
N GLU A 293 -12.66 -7.40 7.94
CA GLU A 293 -13.48 -6.26 8.37
C GLU A 293 -12.70 -4.93 8.31
N THR A 294 -11.42 -4.93 8.69
CA THR A 294 -10.55 -3.76 8.55
C THR A 294 -10.43 -3.31 7.09
N VAL A 295 -10.19 -4.23 6.17
CA VAL A 295 -10.08 -3.94 4.73
C VAL A 295 -11.41 -3.45 4.15
N LYS A 296 -12.54 -4.08 4.52
CA LYS A 296 -13.88 -3.64 4.10
C LYS A 296 -14.15 -2.20 4.54
N HIS A 297 -13.87 -1.87 5.80
CA HIS A 297 -14.01 -0.51 6.30
C HIS A 297 -13.19 0.48 5.45
N LYS A 298 -11.93 0.15 5.15
CA LYS A 298 -11.09 1.00 4.29
C LYS A 298 -11.68 1.20 2.89
N MET A 299 -12.16 0.14 2.25
CA MET A 299 -12.71 0.21 0.90
C MET A 299 -14.02 1.00 0.84
N ILE A 300 -14.90 0.83 1.83
CA ILE A 300 -16.25 1.41 1.85
C ILE A 300 -16.20 2.85 2.39
N ASP A 301 -15.68 3.04 3.61
CA ASP A 301 -15.86 4.27 4.36
C ASP A 301 -14.72 5.28 4.16
N VAL A 302 -13.51 4.79 3.79
CA VAL A 302 -12.32 5.65 3.71
C VAL A 302 -11.95 5.95 2.26
N PHE A 303 -11.80 4.92 1.42
CA PHE A 303 -11.30 5.10 0.04
C PHE A 303 -12.42 5.34 -0.98
N GLY A 304 -13.66 4.92 -0.66
CA GLY A 304 -14.80 5.05 -1.56
C GLY A 304 -14.73 4.14 -2.79
N SER A 305 -13.98 3.03 -2.70
CA SER A 305 -13.77 2.08 -3.81
C SER A 305 -14.83 0.98 -3.90
N SER A 306 -15.80 0.95 -2.99
CA SER A 306 -16.93 0.01 -3.03
C SER A 306 -17.80 0.21 -4.27
N ASP A 307 -18.30 -0.90 -4.85
CA ASP A 307 -19.10 -0.93 -6.08
C ASP A 307 -18.40 -0.30 -7.32
N LYS A 308 -17.06 -0.46 -7.39
CA LYS A 308 -16.22 0.12 -8.47
C LYS A 308 -15.60 -0.92 -9.42
N ILE A 309 -15.98 -2.20 -9.34
CA ILE A 309 -15.53 -3.24 -10.29
C ILE A 309 -16.34 -3.24 -11.59
#